data_493764dcff7d7394dd3f0786eb04fb13
#
_entry.id   493764dcff7d7394dd3f0786eb04fb13
#
_cell.length_a   1.000
_cell.length_b   1.000
_cell.length_c   1.000
_cell.angle_alpha   90.00
_cell.angle_beta   90.00
_cell.angle_gamma   90.00
#
_symmetry.space_group_name_H-M   'P 1'
#
loop_
_entity.id
_entity.type
_entity.pdbx_description
1 polymer ?
#
loop_
_entity_poly.entity_id
_entity_poly.type
_entity_poly.pdbx_seq_one_letter_code
_entity_poly.pdbx_strand_id
1 'polypeptide(L)'
;FGTGCVKITPAHDFNDYEVGKRHDTHLINVFDLEAKVLAEAEVFNFKGEAQAGFALPAAYAGLDRFAARKQMLADLEAQGLLADTKPHTLMTPKGDRTGSVIEPMLTSQWFVAMSATPNGGEPDSEFKGMSLAQKAKHAVDSGTVKFIPENWVNTYNQWMNNIQDWCISRQLWWGHQIPAWYDENGNCYVAKTAFHAYYQ
;
A
#
# COMPACT_ATOMS: atom_id res chain seq x y z
N PHE A 1 3.24 27.59 5.12
CA PHE A 1 2.62 27.80 6.41
C PHE A 1 3.61 27.46 7.52
N GLY A 2 3.57 28.20 8.64
CA GLY A 2 4.40 27.96 9.80
C GLY A 2 5.90 28.07 9.52
N THR A 3 6.69 27.17 10.14
CA THR A 3 8.16 27.15 10.04
C THR A 3 8.67 26.40 8.80
N GLY A 4 7.80 25.69 8.09
CA GLY A 4 8.19 24.74 7.04
C GLY A 4 8.60 23.35 7.56
N CYS A 5 8.68 23.15 8.87
CA CYS A 5 8.91 21.84 9.48
C CYS A 5 7.60 21.05 9.48
N VAL A 6 7.61 19.87 8.85
CA VAL A 6 6.44 19.00 8.72
C VAL A 6 6.77 17.63 9.27
N LYS A 7 5.88 17.10 10.14
CA LYS A 7 5.87 15.68 10.53
C LYS A 7 5.16 14.91 9.42
N ILE A 8 5.75 13.83 8.95
CA ILE A 8 5.15 12.88 8.02
C ILE A 8 5.16 11.47 8.60
N THR A 9 4.10 10.71 8.31
CA THR A 9 3.92 9.31 8.78
C THR A 9 3.54 8.41 7.60
N PRO A 10 4.50 8.04 6.77
CA PRO A 10 4.24 7.33 5.50
C PRO A 10 3.54 5.98 5.67
N ALA A 11 3.64 5.33 6.83
CA ALA A 11 2.96 4.06 7.09
C ALA A 11 1.46 4.23 7.42
N HIS A 12 0.99 5.45 7.77
CA HIS A 12 -0.36 5.68 8.31
C HIS A 12 -1.14 6.81 7.61
N ASP A 13 -0.61 7.37 6.53
CA ASP A 13 -1.30 8.41 5.74
C ASP A 13 -0.92 8.28 4.27
N PHE A 14 -1.93 8.33 3.37
CA PHE A 14 -1.73 8.13 1.94
C PHE A 14 -0.91 9.26 1.29
N ASN A 15 -1.10 10.50 1.70
CA ASN A 15 -0.33 11.62 1.16
C ASN A 15 1.11 11.59 1.67
N ASP A 16 1.29 11.27 2.96
CA ASP A 16 2.59 11.11 3.56
C ASP A 16 3.36 9.94 2.94
N TYR A 17 2.65 8.86 2.54
CA TYR A 17 3.25 7.74 1.81
C TYR A 17 3.90 8.19 0.50
N GLU A 18 3.19 8.99 -0.30
CA GLU A 18 3.73 9.52 -1.54
C GLU A 18 4.91 10.49 -1.32
N VAL A 19 4.87 11.27 -0.25
CA VAL A 19 6.02 12.12 0.16
C VAL A 19 7.19 11.23 0.55
N GLY A 20 6.97 10.25 1.41
CA GLY A 20 8.00 9.32 1.87
C GLY A 20 8.67 8.58 0.71
N LYS A 21 7.87 8.10 -0.26
CA LYS A 21 8.35 7.42 -1.46
C LYS A 21 9.27 8.32 -2.31
N ARG A 22 8.92 9.60 -2.48
CA ARG A 22 9.76 10.57 -3.23
C ARG A 22 11.09 10.89 -2.53
N HIS A 23 11.12 10.80 -1.20
CA HIS A 23 12.28 11.15 -0.38
C HIS A 23 13.00 9.93 0.19
N ASP A 24 12.58 8.72 -0.20
CA ASP A 24 13.15 7.45 0.26
C ASP A 24 13.28 7.37 1.79
N THR A 25 12.21 7.75 2.49
CA THR A 25 12.17 7.68 3.96
C THR A 25 11.79 6.27 4.41
N HIS A 26 11.84 6.00 5.73
CA HIS A 26 11.34 4.75 6.26
C HIS A 26 9.81 4.77 6.44
N LEU A 27 9.22 3.59 6.33
CA LEU A 27 7.84 3.30 6.70
C LEU A 27 7.84 2.76 8.14
N ILE A 28 7.31 3.52 9.08
CA ILE A 28 7.33 3.18 10.51
C ILE A 28 5.91 2.83 10.91
N ASN A 29 5.62 1.54 11.13
CA ASN A 29 4.35 1.06 11.62
C ASN A 29 4.36 1.06 13.15
N VAL A 30 3.36 1.69 13.76
CA VAL A 30 3.24 1.82 15.23
C VAL A 30 1.97 1.17 15.77
N PHE A 31 1.13 0.59 14.92
CA PHE A 31 -0.14 -0.03 15.32
C PHE A 31 -0.19 -1.51 14.94
N ASP A 32 -0.88 -2.30 15.75
CA ASP A 32 -1.31 -3.65 15.42
C ASP A 32 -2.62 -3.64 14.59
N LEU A 33 -3.11 -4.83 14.21
CA LEU A 33 -4.35 -5.00 13.44
C LEU A 33 -5.62 -4.55 14.17
N GLU A 34 -5.55 -4.37 15.49
CA GLU A 34 -6.63 -3.83 16.33
C GLU A 34 -6.51 -2.32 16.56
N ALA A 35 -5.56 -1.67 15.89
CA ALA A 35 -5.22 -0.25 16.04
C ALA A 35 -4.78 0.13 17.47
N LYS A 36 -4.11 -0.80 18.15
CA LYS A 36 -3.42 -0.57 19.42
C LYS A 36 -1.96 -0.26 19.15
N VAL A 37 -1.37 0.58 20.00
CA VAL A 37 0.04 0.94 19.89
C VAL A 37 0.93 -0.26 20.18
N LEU A 38 1.87 -0.55 19.29
CA LEU A 38 2.88 -1.60 19.45
C LEU A 38 3.85 -1.24 20.61
N ALA A 39 4.49 -2.24 21.19
CA ALA A 39 5.60 -2.02 22.12
C ALA A 39 6.90 -1.66 21.38
N GLU A 40 7.06 -2.16 20.17
CA GLU A 40 8.19 -1.91 19.29
C GLU A 40 7.67 -1.55 17.90
N ALA A 41 8.21 -0.48 17.30
CA ALA A 41 7.85 -0.06 15.95
C ALA A 41 8.43 -1.04 14.92
N GLU A 42 7.61 -1.39 13.93
CA GLU A 42 8.05 -2.13 12.76
C GLU A 42 8.50 -1.16 11.68
N VAL A 43 9.69 -1.32 11.15
CA VAL A 43 10.29 -0.42 10.18
C VAL A 43 10.52 -1.14 8.86
N PHE A 44 10.09 -0.52 7.76
CA PHE A 44 10.28 -1.04 6.41
C PHE A 44 10.84 0.05 5.48
N ASN A 45 11.53 -0.38 4.43
CA ASN A 45 11.81 0.50 3.29
C ASN A 45 10.67 0.41 2.24
N PHE A 46 10.72 1.23 1.19
CA PHE A 46 9.71 1.23 0.11
C PHE A 46 9.79 0.01 -0.82
N LYS A 47 10.74 -0.91 -0.61
CA LYS A 47 10.78 -2.23 -1.25
C LYS A 47 10.07 -3.30 -0.43
N GLY A 48 9.57 -2.94 0.77
CA GLY A 48 8.94 -3.87 1.70
C GLY A 48 9.93 -4.69 2.54
N GLU A 49 11.21 -4.37 2.50
CA GLU A 49 12.24 -5.04 3.29
C GLU A 49 12.24 -4.53 4.72
N ALA A 50 12.18 -5.45 5.69
CA ALA A 50 12.22 -5.10 7.11
C ALA A 50 13.58 -4.50 7.48
N GLN A 51 13.53 -3.48 8.32
CA GLN A 51 14.66 -2.78 8.90
C GLN A 51 14.67 -2.99 10.42
N ALA A 52 15.73 -2.55 11.09
CA ALA A 52 15.76 -2.60 12.55
C ALA A 52 14.65 -1.73 13.15
N GLY A 53 13.78 -2.35 13.95
CA GLY A 53 12.76 -1.68 14.76
C GLY A 53 13.39 -0.94 15.95
N PHE A 54 12.55 -0.21 16.67
CA PHE A 54 12.93 0.47 17.90
C PHE A 54 11.77 0.46 18.90
N ALA A 55 12.11 0.45 20.18
CA ALA A 55 11.12 0.47 21.26
C ALA A 55 10.31 1.76 21.25
N LEU A 56 8.99 1.64 21.33
CA LEU A 56 8.09 2.75 21.56
C LEU A 56 7.97 3.03 23.06
N PRO A 57 7.58 4.26 23.48
CA PRO A 57 7.44 4.56 24.90
C PRO A 57 6.43 3.63 25.57
N ALA A 58 6.85 2.94 26.64
CA ALA A 58 6.06 1.92 27.33
C ALA A 58 4.70 2.42 27.82
N ALA A 59 4.58 3.73 28.10
CA ALA A 59 3.34 4.36 28.53
C ALA A 59 2.22 4.28 27.49
N TYR A 60 2.54 4.09 26.21
CA TYR A 60 1.55 4.02 25.14
C TYR A 60 1.30 2.60 24.64
N ALA A 61 2.22 1.65 24.93
CA ALA A 61 2.13 0.28 24.45
C ALA A 61 0.80 -0.39 24.84
N GLY A 62 0.12 -1.01 23.88
CA GLY A 62 -1.18 -1.67 24.08
C GLY A 62 -2.39 -0.75 24.21
N LEU A 63 -2.21 0.58 24.24
CA LEU A 63 -3.33 1.52 24.25
C LEU A 63 -4.02 1.55 22.87
N ASP A 64 -5.36 1.64 22.89
CA ASP A 64 -6.12 2.02 21.71
C ASP A 64 -5.68 3.39 21.20
N ARG A 65 -5.69 3.58 19.87
CA ARG A 65 -5.21 4.80 19.21
C ARG A 65 -5.78 6.10 19.74
N PHE A 66 -7.07 6.10 20.16
CA PHE A 66 -7.70 7.31 20.71
C PHE A 66 -7.27 7.55 22.16
N ALA A 67 -7.10 6.47 22.93
CA ALA A 67 -6.55 6.56 24.29
C ALA A 67 -5.09 7.05 24.26
N ALA A 68 -4.28 6.49 23.35
CA ALA A 68 -2.89 6.93 23.15
C ALA A 68 -2.80 8.41 22.74
N ARG A 69 -3.68 8.87 21.83
CA ARG A 69 -3.76 10.30 21.43
C ARG A 69 -4.04 11.19 22.64
N LYS A 70 -5.02 10.81 23.46
CA LYS A 70 -5.38 11.59 24.65
C LYS A 70 -4.21 11.66 25.66
N GLN A 71 -3.56 10.52 25.90
CA GLN A 71 -2.40 10.45 26.79
C GLN A 71 -1.23 11.29 26.26
N MET A 72 -0.92 11.18 24.96
CA MET A 72 0.16 11.94 24.31
C MET A 72 -0.07 13.46 24.42
N LEU A 73 -1.31 13.93 24.25
CA LEU A 73 -1.62 15.35 24.41
C LEU A 73 -1.39 15.82 25.85
N ALA A 74 -1.80 15.02 26.84
CA ALA A 74 -1.55 15.33 28.24
C ALA A 74 -0.06 15.37 28.59
N ASP A 75 0.72 14.44 28.05
CA ASP A 75 2.17 14.37 28.27
C ASP A 75 2.90 15.54 27.59
N LEU A 76 2.47 15.97 26.41
CA LEU A 76 3.01 17.14 25.73
C LEU A 76 2.66 18.44 26.48
N GLU A 77 1.45 18.53 27.03
CA GLU A 77 1.04 19.67 27.88
C GLU A 77 1.87 19.74 29.13
N ALA A 78 2.07 18.60 29.81
CA ALA A 78 2.88 18.52 31.03
C ALA A 78 4.36 18.90 30.78
N GLN A 79 4.87 18.68 29.57
CA GLN A 79 6.21 19.07 29.16
C GLN A 79 6.29 20.52 28.63
N GLY A 80 5.18 21.25 28.57
CA GLY A 80 5.13 22.59 27.98
C GLY A 80 5.39 22.65 26.47
N LEU A 81 5.20 21.52 25.79
CA LEU A 81 5.44 21.39 24.34
C LEU A 81 4.15 21.53 23.50
N LEU A 82 2.99 21.49 24.14
CA LEU A 82 1.70 21.68 23.45
C LEU A 82 1.42 23.17 23.29
N ALA A 83 1.52 23.66 22.04
CA ALA A 83 1.27 25.08 21.76
C ALA A 83 -0.23 25.40 21.72
N ASP A 84 -1.03 24.57 21.05
CA ASP A 84 -2.47 24.80 20.88
C ASP A 84 -3.16 23.51 20.38
N THR A 85 -4.47 23.40 20.67
CA THR A 85 -5.35 22.35 20.10
C THR A 85 -6.57 23.00 19.47
N LYS A 86 -6.67 22.92 18.14
CA LYS A 86 -7.76 23.53 17.38
C LYS A 86 -8.71 22.48 16.80
N PRO A 87 -10.02 22.75 16.81
CA PRO A 87 -10.96 21.96 16.04
C PRO A 87 -10.55 21.92 14.55
N HIS A 88 -10.54 20.74 13.97
CA HIS A 88 -10.24 20.54 12.54
C HIS A 88 -11.27 19.60 11.93
N THR A 89 -11.80 19.97 10.77
CA THR A 89 -12.70 19.11 9.99
C THR A 89 -11.89 18.41 8.91
N LEU A 90 -11.96 17.09 8.92
CA LEU A 90 -11.33 16.27 7.88
C LEU A 90 -12.30 15.19 7.36
N MET A 91 -12.09 14.74 6.14
CA MET A 91 -12.80 13.61 5.57
C MET A 91 -12.21 12.31 6.13
N THR A 92 -12.88 11.75 7.13
CA THR A 92 -12.44 10.50 7.76
C THR A 92 -12.97 9.30 6.98
N PRO A 93 -12.11 8.42 6.44
CA PRO A 93 -12.57 7.21 5.79
C PRO A 93 -13.25 6.27 6.79
N LYS A 94 -14.37 5.69 6.39
CA LYS A 94 -15.15 4.76 7.21
C LYS A 94 -15.53 3.53 6.40
N GLY A 95 -15.59 2.39 7.07
CA GLY A 95 -16.08 1.14 6.47
C GLY A 95 -17.58 1.23 6.16
N ASP A 96 -17.97 0.89 4.94
CA ASP A 96 -19.35 1.00 4.46
C ASP A 96 -20.37 0.22 5.31
N ARG A 97 -19.97 -0.94 5.85
CA ARG A 97 -20.84 -1.83 6.59
C ARG A 97 -20.92 -1.51 8.08
N THR A 98 -19.81 -1.13 8.67
CA THR A 98 -19.71 -0.96 10.13
C THR A 98 -19.71 0.48 10.57
N GLY A 99 -19.44 1.43 9.68
CA GLY A 99 -19.21 2.83 10.02
C GLY A 99 -17.93 3.07 10.83
N SER A 100 -17.10 2.03 11.05
CA SER A 100 -15.85 2.13 11.78
C SER A 100 -14.85 2.99 11.03
N VAL A 101 -14.08 3.79 11.76
CA VAL A 101 -12.97 4.57 11.20
C VAL A 101 -11.90 3.61 10.66
N ILE A 102 -11.49 3.84 9.42
CA ILE A 102 -10.41 3.10 8.78
C ILE A 102 -9.09 3.79 9.11
N GLU A 103 -8.16 3.03 9.68
CA GLU A 103 -6.78 3.46 9.86
C GLU A 103 -5.94 2.95 8.71
N PRO A 104 -5.28 3.82 7.92
CA PRO A 104 -4.29 3.37 6.95
C PRO A 104 -3.13 2.68 7.67
N MET A 105 -2.76 1.48 7.20
CA MET A 105 -1.61 0.75 7.72
C MET A 105 -0.98 -0.11 6.64
N LEU A 106 0.27 -0.47 6.83
CA LEU A 106 0.99 -1.36 5.93
C LEU A 106 0.49 -2.80 6.11
N THR A 107 0.14 -3.43 5.01
CA THR A 107 -0.17 -4.87 4.95
C THR A 107 0.44 -5.48 3.71
N SER A 108 0.91 -6.73 3.81
CA SER A 108 1.37 -7.47 2.64
C SER A 108 0.19 -7.80 1.75
N GLN A 109 0.26 -7.38 0.49
CA GLN A 109 -0.77 -7.60 -0.52
C GLN A 109 -0.13 -8.10 -1.81
N TRP A 110 -0.94 -8.79 -2.62
CA TRP A 110 -0.54 -9.23 -3.95
C TRP A 110 -0.98 -8.22 -4.99
N PHE A 111 -0.02 -7.82 -5.83
CA PHE A 111 -0.26 -6.87 -6.90
C PHE A 111 0.09 -7.47 -8.26
N VAL A 112 -0.67 -7.11 -9.28
CA VAL A 112 -0.28 -7.27 -10.66
C VAL A 112 0.44 -6.01 -11.09
N ALA A 113 1.70 -6.13 -11.48
CA ALA A 113 2.52 -5.03 -11.96
C ALA A 113 2.05 -4.61 -13.37
N MET A 114 1.16 -3.63 -13.42
CA MET A 114 0.49 -3.21 -14.67
C MET A 114 1.43 -2.50 -15.64
N SER A 115 2.38 -1.73 -15.11
CA SER A 115 3.31 -0.91 -15.89
C SER A 115 4.72 -1.49 -15.97
N ALA A 116 5.05 -2.53 -15.20
CA ALA A 116 6.35 -3.16 -15.23
C ALA A 116 6.52 -4.02 -16.50
N THR A 117 7.69 -3.92 -17.10
CA THR A 117 8.07 -4.82 -18.19
C THR A 117 8.48 -6.17 -17.61
N PRO A 118 7.86 -7.29 -18.03
CA PRO A 118 8.21 -8.59 -17.51
C PRO A 118 9.67 -8.95 -17.84
N ASN A 119 10.39 -9.47 -16.85
CA ASN A 119 11.67 -10.14 -17.09
C ASN A 119 11.37 -11.45 -17.84
N GLY A 120 11.74 -11.55 -19.10
CA GLY A 120 11.57 -12.78 -19.90
C GLY A 120 10.21 -12.92 -20.59
N GLY A 121 9.67 -11.87 -21.17
CA GLY A 121 8.53 -11.97 -22.08
C GLY A 121 8.79 -12.96 -23.23
N GLU A 122 7.73 -13.49 -23.85
CA GLU A 122 7.82 -14.43 -24.97
C GLU A 122 8.82 -13.94 -26.01
N PRO A 123 9.87 -14.73 -26.31
CA PRO A 123 11.06 -14.24 -27.04
C PRO A 123 10.75 -13.71 -28.44
N ASP A 124 9.68 -14.19 -29.09
CA ASP A 124 9.37 -13.98 -30.50
C ASP A 124 7.98 -13.39 -30.77
N SER A 125 7.35 -12.70 -29.76
CA SER A 125 6.05 -12.07 -29.96
C SER A 125 6.18 -10.57 -30.23
N GLU A 126 5.20 -10.00 -30.95
CA GLU A 126 5.03 -8.55 -31.14
C GLU A 126 4.93 -7.77 -29.82
N PHE A 127 4.66 -8.48 -28.70
CA PHE A 127 4.54 -7.94 -27.35
C PHE A 127 5.83 -8.01 -26.52
N LYS A 128 6.95 -8.36 -27.15
CA LYS A 128 8.24 -8.46 -26.47
C LYS A 128 8.59 -7.15 -25.78
N GLY A 129 8.86 -7.22 -24.48
CA GLY A 129 9.23 -6.06 -23.67
C GLY A 129 8.09 -5.10 -23.35
N MET A 130 6.84 -5.43 -23.68
CA MET A 130 5.69 -4.61 -23.32
C MET A 130 5.13 -5.01 -21.95
N SER A 131 4.79 -4.01 -21.14
CA SER A 131 3.99 -4.20 -19.92
C SER A 131 2.54 -4.58 -20.26
N LEU A 132 1.76 -5.02 -19.25
CA LEU A 132 0.33 -5.30 -19.45
C LEU A 132 -0.43 -4.07 -19.97
N ALA A 133 -0.15 -2.91 -19.42
CA ALA A 133 -0.78 -1.66 -19.87
C ALA A 133 -0.41 -1.33 -21.32
N GLN A 134 0.84 -1.54 -21.73
CA GLN A 134 1.29 -1.32 -23.10
C GLN A 134 0.65 -2.29 -24.08
N LYS A 135 0.52 -3.59 -23.72
CA LYS A 135 -0.20 -4.59 -24.53
C LYS A 135 -1.67 -4.21 -24.71
N ALA A 136 -2.33 -3.78 -23.64
CA ALA A 136 -3.72 -3.35 -23.69
C ALA A 136 -3.90 -2.12 -24.60
N LYS A 137 -3.01 -1.13 -24.52
CA LYS A 137 -3.01 0.01 -25.45
C LYS A 137 -2.77 -0.40 -26.88
N HIS A 138 -1.77 -1.24 -27.13
CA HIS A 138 -1.45 -1.73 -28.46
C HIS A 138 -2.64 -2.40 -29.14
N ALA A 139 -3.43 -3.20 -28.40
CA ALA A 139 -4.63 -3.84 -28.94
C ALA A 139 -5.68 -2.84 -29.47
N VAL A 140 -5.77 -1.66 -28.86
CA VAL A 140 -6.67 -0.59 -29.32
C VAL A 140 -6.03 0.22 -30.44
N ASP A 141 -4.77 0.60 -30.30
CA ASP A 141 -4.03 1.43 -31.26
C ASP A 141 -3.85 0.69 -32.61
N SER A 142 -3.68 -0.63 -32.60
CA SER A 142 -3.62 -1.49 -33.79
C SER A 142 -4.99 -1.75 -34.43
N GLY A 143 -6.08 -1.36 -33.77
CA GLY A 143 -7.45 -1.62 -34.23
C GLY A 143 -7.95 -3.05 -34.02
N THR A 144 -7.18 -3.92 -33.33
CA THR A 144 -7.60 -5.27 -32.93
C THR A 144 -8.83 -5.24 -32.04
N VAL A 145 -8.87 -4.26 -31.13
CA VAL A 145 -10.03 -3.94 -30.27
C VAL A 145 -10.53 -2.54 -30.60
N LYS A 146 -11.84 -2.40 -30.81
CA LYS A 146 -12.46 -1.11 -31.15
C LYS A 146 -13.55 -0.76 -30.14
N PHE A 147 -13.59 0.52 -29.76
CA PHE A 147 -14.67 1.06 -28.94
C PHE A 147 -15.81 1.57 -29.79
N ILE A 148 -17.04 1.31 -29.36
CA ILE A 148 -18.25 1.83 -29.99
C ILE A 148 -19.10 2.44 -28.88
N PRO A 149 -19.31 3.76 -28.87
CA PRO A 149 -18.77 4.75 -29.79
C PRO A 149 -17.26 5.04 -29.58
N GLU A 150 -16.61 5.49 -30.62
CA GLU A 150 -15.14 5.66 -30.69
C GLU A 150 -14.56 6.66 -29.68
N ASN A 151 -15.35 7.65 -29.24
CA ASN A 151 -14.91 8.66 -28.27
C ASN A 151 -14.42 8.07 -26.92
N TRP A 152 -14.80 6.87 -26.57
CA TRP A 152 -14.33 6.17 -25.36
C TRP A 152 -12.84 5.80 -25.40
N VAL A 153 -12.20 5.80 -26.57
CA VAL A 153 -10.77 5.56 -26.73
C VAL A 153 -9.96 6.61 -25.92
N ASN A 154 -10.40 7.86 -25.86
CA ASN A 154 -9.71 8.90 -25.09
C ASN A 154 -9.71 8.60 -23.60
N THR A 155 -10.86 8.21 -23.06
CA THR A 155 -11.00 7.83 -21.64
C THR A 155 -10.16 6.58 -21.33
N TYR A 156 -10.21 5.58 -22.20
CA TYR A 156 -9.39 4.37 -22.07
C TYR A 156 -7.90 4.68 -22.04
N ASN A 157 -7.40 5.49 -22.97
CA ASN A 157 -6.00 5.88 -23.05
C ASN A 157 -5.57 6.69 -21.82
N GLN A 158 -6.44 7.56 -21.29
CA GLN A 158 -6.16 8.29 -20.07
C GLN A 158 -5.97 7.35 -18.87
N TRP A 159 -6.82 6.33 -18.75
CA TRP A 159 -6.69 5.29 -17.72
C TRP A 159 -5.42 4.46 -17.88
N MET A 160 -5.14 3.95 -19.08
CA MET A 160 -3.98 3.10 -19.33
C MET A 160 -2.66 3.81 -19.18
N ASN A 161 -2.59 5.10 -19.48
CA ASN A 161 -1.36 5.91 -19.32
C ASN A 161 -1.01 6.18 -17.85
N ASN A 162 -2.02 6.16 -16.96
CA ASN A 162 -1.88 6.48 -15.54
C ASN A 162 -2.27 5.29 -14.65
N ILE A 163 -2.27 4.07 -15.20
CA ILE A 163 -2.72 2.90 -14.47
C ILE A 163 -1.77 2.58 -13.31
N GLN A 164 -2.37 2.34 -12.16
CA GLN A 164 -1.67 1.88 -10.97
C GLN A 164 -1.55 0.35 -10.97
N ASP A 165 -0.60 -0.19 -10.23
CA ASP A 165 -0.52 -1.62 -9.98
C ASP A 165 -1.81 -2.11 -9.32
N TRP A 166 -2.33 -3.22 -9.81
CA TRP A 166 -3.63 -3.73 -9.39
C TRP A 166 -3.51 -4.68 -8.21
N CYS A 167 -3.97 -4.24 -7.04
CA CYS A 167 -4.09 -5.11 -5.87
C CYS A 167 -5.19 -6.15 -6.11
N ILE A 168 -4.79 -7.42 -6.19
CA ILE A 168 -5.69 -8.54 -6.47
C ILE A 168 -6.06 -9.35 -5.23
N SER A 169 -5.29 -9.26 -4.15
CA SER A 169 -5.59 -9.97 -2.91
C SER A 169 -6.75 -9.34 -2.15
N ARG A 170 -7.55 -10.18 -1.49
CA ARG A 170 -8.64 -9.80 -0.59
C ARG A 170 -8.60 -10.72 0.62
N GLN A 171 -8.80 -10.16 1.81
CA GLN A 171 -8.85 -10.90 3.08
C GLN A 171 -10.25 -11.51 3.25
N LEU A 172 -10.56 -12.53 2.45
CA LEU A 172 -11.84 -13.23 2.46
C LEU A 172 -11.65 -14.65 3.00
N TRP A 173 -12.57 -15.10 3.84
CA TRP A 173 -12.59 -16.48 4.32
C TRP A 173 -12.96 -17.46 3.20
N TRP A 174 -13.75 -17.00 2.25
CA TRP A 174 -14.09 -17.74 1.04
C TRP A 174 -13.94 -16.84 -0.18
N GLY A 175 -13.06 -17.21 -1.08
CA GLY A 175 -12.72 -16.46 -2.28
C GLY A 175 -11.69 -17.21 -3.13
N HIS A 176 -11.22 -16.56 -4.17
CA HIS A 176 -10.16 -17.09 -5.02
C HIS A 176 -8.83 -17.04 -4.29
N GLN A 177 -8.12 -18.16 -4.24
CA GLN A 177 -6.77 -18.22 -3.68
C GLN A 177 -5.77 -17.62 -4.66
N ILE A 178 -4.81 -16.87 -4.14
CA ILE A 178 -3.64 -16.45 -4.91
C ILE A 178 -2.79 -17.68 -5.18
N PRO A 179 -2.37 -17.96 -6.43
CA PRO A 179 -1.61 -19.15 -6.79
C PRO A 179 -0.13 -19.01 -6.40
N ALA A 180 0.11 -18.87 -5.11
CA ALA A 180 1.42 -18.72 -4.50
C ALA A 180 1.65 -19.82 -3.46
N TRP A 181 2.82 -20.41 -3.45
CA TRP A 181 3.26 -21.45 -2.53
C TRP A 181 4.52 -21.00 -1.82
N TYR A 182 4.68 -21.43 -0.60
CA TYR A 182 5.83 -21.07 0.24
C TYR A 182 6.56 -22.33 0.68
N ASP A 183 7.87 -22.30 0.65
CA ASP A 183 8.69 -23.34 1.23
C ASP A 183 8.89 -23.14 2.76
N GLU A 184 9.61 -24.05 3.41
CA GLU A 184 9.90 -24.00 4.85
C GLU A 184 10.77 -22.79 5.23
N ASN A 185 11.48 -22.20 4.27
CA ASN A 185 12.32 -21.01 4.46
C ASN A 185 11.57 -19.70 4.18
N GLY A 186 10.30 -19.77 3.76
CA GLY A 186 9.49 -18.61 3.41
C GLY A 186 9.70 -18.08 1.99
N ASN A 187 10.44 -18.79 1.13
CA ASN A 187 10.54 -18.41 -0.28
C ASN A 187 9.20 -18.62 -0.98
N CYS A 188 8.84 -17.67 -1.84
CA CYS A 188 7.56 -17.66 -2.54
C CYS A 188 7.71 -18.08 -4.00
N TYR A 189 6.86 -19.00 -4.40
CA TYR A 189 6.78 -19.54 -5.77
C TYR A 189 5.39 -19.31 -6.33
N VAL A 190 5.28 -18.63 -7.47
CA VAL A 190 4.01 -18.36 -8.13
C VAL A 190 3.86 -19.28 -9.33
N ALA A 191 2.85 -20.17 -9.31
CA ALA A 191 2.63 -21.12 -10.35
C ALA A 191 1.13 -21.49 -10.49
N LYS A 192 0.71 -22.09 -11.60
CA LYS A 192 -0.68 -22.53 -11.80
C LYS A 192 -1.11 -23.64 -10.83
N THR A 193 -0.17 -24.48 -10.37
CA THR A 193 -0.43 -25.58 -9.45
C THR A 193 0.75 -25.74 -8.51
N ALA A 194 0.54 -26.37 -7.35
CA ALA A 194 1.60 -26.71 -6.40
C ALA A 194 2.72 -27.57 -7.04
N PHE A 195 2.35 -28.46 -7.96
CA PHE A 195 3.32 -29.27 -8.71
C PHE A 195 4.29 -28.40 -9.52
N HIS A 196 3.79 -27.42 -10.24
CA HIS A 196 4.66 -26.51 -10.99
C HIS A 196 5.50 -25.60 -10.07
N ALA A 197 4.99 -25.22 -8.92
CA ALA A 197 5.77 -24.46 -7.91
C ALA A 197 6.94 -25.30 -7.34
N TYR A 198 6.73 -26.59 -7.13
CA TYR A 198 7.76 -27.48 -6.59
C TYR A 198 8.99 -27.65 -7.49
N TYR A 199 8.82 -27.49 -8.81
CA TYR A 199 9.88 -27.67 -9.81
C TYR A 199 10.49 -26.33 -10.29
N GLN A 200 10.20 -25.21 -9.67
CA GLN A 200 10.85 -23.91 -9.93
C GLN A 200 12.09 -23.74 -9.05
#